data_0483d4b59f925cef5c346638d068d89d
#
_entry.id   0483d4b59f925cef5c346638d068d89d
#
_cell.length_a   1.000
_cell.length_b   1.000
_cell.length_c   1.000
_cell.angle_alpha   90.00
_cell.angle_beta   90.00
_cell.angle_gamma   90.00
#
_symmetry.space_group_name_H-M   'P 1'
#
loop_
_entity.id
_entity.type
_entity.pdbx_description
1 polymer ?
#
loop_
_entity_poly.entity_id
_entity_poly.type
_entity_poly.pdbx_seq_one_letter_code
_entity_poly.pdbx_strand_id
1 'polypeptide(L)'
;MTQPVTGTSATAAPLDLRAAIAAILDPEVPVVTIEDLGILREVLVDEQARTVNVLITPTYSGCPAMDAIRAHIEHVARRHGYAATVQTRLSPAWTTDWLSAAGRDKLREFGIAPPGQRSEAVPRPVGLSLMARRVTCPLCGSVDTQEISRFGSTACKALRRCNSCREPFDEFKAI
;
A
#
# COMPACT_ATOMS: atom_id res chain seq x y z
N MET A 1 -5.76 56.69 13.68
CA MET A 1 -5.59 55.53 14.60
C MET A 1 -6.04 54.29 13.81
N THR A 2 -5.05 53.64 13.20
CA THR A 2 -5.30 52.46 12.34
C THR A 2 -4.83 51.25 13.12
N GLN A 3 -5.74 50.34 13.48
CA GLN A 3 -5.42 49.10 14.16
C GLN A 3 -4.84 48.10 13.15
N PRO A 4 -3.78 47.32 13.53
CA PRO A 4 -3.28 46.23 12.71
C PRO A 4 -4.23 45.03 12.80
N VAL A 5 -4.70 44.55 11.66
CA VAL A 5 -5.38 43.25 11.52
C VAL A 5 -4.36 42.14 11.71
N THR A 6 -4.39 41.50 12.87
CA THR A 6 -3.63 40.26 13.12
C THR A 6 -4.31 39.13 12.34
N GLY A 7 -3.76 38.82 11.18
CA GLY A 7 -4.13 37.61 10.44
C GLY A 7 -3.68 36.40 11.24
N THR A 8 -4.60 35.72 11.88
CA THR A 8 -4.39 34.40 12.48
C THR A 8 -4.19 33.39 11.33
N SER A 9 -2.95 33.04 11.06
CA SER A 9 -2.61 31.91 10.20
C SER A 9 -3.17 30.64 10.88
N ALA A 10 -4.26 30.09 10.34
CA ALA A 10 -4.79 28.82 10.78
C ALA A 10 -3.72 27.74 10.48
N THR A 11 -2.99 27.33 11.49
CA THR A 11 -2.07 26.19 11.43
C THR A 11 -2.90 24.94 11.28
N ALA A 12 -2.81 24.26 10.13
CA ALA A 12 -3.42 22.96 9.93
C ALA A 12 -2.95 22.01 11.05
N ALA A 13 -3.90 21.30 11.67
CA ALA A 13 -3.60 20.43 12.80
C ALA A 13 -2.70 19.25 12.34
N PRO A 14 -1.81 18.70 13.18
CA PRO A 14 -0.92 17.58 12.86
C PRO A 14 -1.66 16.37 12.32
N LEU A 15 -2.90 16.15 12.75
CA LEU A 15 -3.81 15.12 12.24
C LEU A 15 -4.09 15.28 10.74
N ASP A 16 -4.09 16.49 10.23
CA ASP A 16 -4.34 16.78 8.81
C ASP A 16 -3.13 16.37 7.95
N LEU A 17 -1.91 16.66 8.37
CA LEU A 17 -0.70 16.24 7.63
C LEU A 17 -0.55 14.73 7.58
N ARG A 18 -0.73 14.03 8.72
CA ARG A 18 -0.65 12.56 8.74
C ARG A 18 -1.72 11.94 7.83
N ALA A 19 -2.96 12.43 7.91
CA ALA A 19 -4.05 11.96 7.07
C ALA A 19 -3.78 12.23 5.58
N ALA A 20 -3.24 13.41 5.24
CA ALA A 20 -2.88 13.76 3.88
C ALA A 20 -1.77 12.85 3.32
N ILE A 21 -0.75 12.51 4.13
CA ILE A 21 0.30 11.56 3.74
C ILE A 21 -0.29 10.14 3.57
N ALA A 22 -1.13 9.70 4.50
CA ALA A 22 -1.76 8.38 4.47
C ALA A 22 -2.66 8.18 3.24
N ALA A 23 -3.27 9.25 2.75
CA ALA A 23 -4.15 9.26 1.58
C ALA A 23 -3.40 9.24 0.23
N ILE A 24 -2.07 9.28 0.21
CA ILE A 24 -1.29 9.19 -1.03
C ILE A 24 -1.56 7.84 -1.69
N LEU A 25 -1.99 7.87 -2.95
CA LEU A 25 -2.23 6.66 -3.73
C LEU A 25 -0.91 6.03 -4.20
N ASP A 26 -0.89 4.70 -4.25
CA ASP A 26 0.22 3.97 -4.86
C ASP A 26 0.25 4.23 -6.38
N PRO A 27 1.41 4.61 -6.97
CA PRO A 27 1.49 4.94 -8.40
C PRO A 27 1.32 3.73 -9.33
N GLU A 28 1.56 2.50 -8.85
CA GLU A 28 1.41 1.27 -9.64
C GLU A 28 0.01 0.67 -9.49
N VAL A 29 -0.70 1.00 -8.40
CA VAL A 29 -2.06 0.51 -8.10
C VAL A 29 -2.90 1.68 -7.57
N PRO A 30 -3.32 2.62 -8.44
CA PRO A 30 -3.88 3.93 -8.04
C PRO A 30 -5.30 3.87 -7.45
N VAL A 31 -5.69 2.75 -6.87
CA VAL A 31 -6.95 2.54 -6.15
C VAL A 31 -6.73 2.29 -4.66
N VAL A 32 -5.49 2.04 -4.26
CA VAL A 32 -5.10 1.83 -2.87
C VAL A 32 -4.11 2.90 -2.43
N THR A 33 -4.17 3.27 -1.16
CA THR A 33 -3.21 4.22 -0.60
C THR A 33 -1.95 3.50 -0.09
N ILE A 34 -0.89 4.26 0.13
CA ILE A 34 0.33 3.73 0.77
C ILE A 34 0.06 3.24 2.20
N GLU A 35 -0.99 3.77 2.87
CA GLU A 35 -1.48 3.27 4.16
C GLU A 35 -2.24 1.96 3.98
N ASP A 36 -3.16 1.87 3.01
CA ASP A 36 -3.88 0.62 2.70
C ASP A 36 -2.94 -0.54 2.42
N LEU A 37 -1.86 -0.29 1.68
CA LEU A 37 -0.84 -1.28 1.37
C LEU A 37 0.08 -1.60 2.56
N GLY A 38 0.04 -0.81 3.64
CA GLY A 38 0.98 -0.95 4.75
C GLY A 38 2.42 -0.55 4.39
N ILE A 39 2.61 0.19 3.30
CA ILE A 39 3.90 0.82 2.93
C ILE A 39 4.25 1.91 3.92
N LEU A 40 3.26 2.75 4.31
CA LEU A 40 3.42 3.77 5.33
C LEU A 40 3.50 3.11 6.71
N ARG A 41 4.64 3.27 7.40
CA ARG A 41 4.88 2.64 8.70
C ARG A 41 4.76 3.61 9.86
N GLU A 42 5.30 4.81 9.70
CA GLU A 42 5.36 5.79 10.76
C GLU A 42 5.38 7.21 10.19
N VAL A 43 4.72 8.14 10.89
CA VAL A 43 4.76 9.56 10.60
C VAL A 43 4.96 10.30 11.92
N LEU A 44 6.14 10.90 12.10
CA LEU A 44 6.52 11.67 13.30
C LEU A 44 6.62 13.13 12.92
N VAL A 45 5.74 13.97 13.48
CA VAL A 45 5.66 15.41 13.22
C VAL A 45 6.27 16.18 14.37
N ASP A 46 7.21 17.07 14.05
CA ASP A 46 7.71 18.08 14.96
C ASP A 46 7.12 19.43 14.55
N GLU A 47 6.17 19.90 15.33
CA GLU A 47 5.47 21.17 15.08
C GLU A 47 6.36 22.38 15.30
N GLN A 48 7.27 22.32 16.28
CA GLN A 48 8.15 23.43 16.60
C GLN A 48 9.21 23.62 15.53
N ALA A 49 9.83 22.51 15.09
CA ALA A 49 10.80 22.53 14.01
C ALA A 49 10.19 22.59 12.61
N ARG A 50 8.87 22.41 12.50
CA ARG A 50 8.15 22.29 11.20
C ARG A 50 8.76 21.20 10.31
N THR A 51 9.05 20.04 10.91
CA THR A 51 9.59 18.87 10.21
C THR A 51 8.71 17.65 10.39
N VAL A 52 8.77 16.73 9.43
CA VAL A 52 8.11 15.43 9.50
C VAL A 52 9.07 14.33 9.08
N ASN A 53 9.21 13.31 9.92
CA ASN A 53 9.94 12.10 9.61
C ASN A 53 8.94 11.01 9.23
N VAL A 54 9.08 10.45 8.03
CA VAL A 54 8.20 9.41 7.49
C VAL A 54 8.99 8.15 7.24
N LEU A 55 8.51 7.04 7.77
CA LEU A 55 9.08 5.72 7.57
C LEU A 55 8.21 4.92 6.61
N ILE A 56 8.81 4.39 5.56
CA ILE A 56 8.14 3.55 4.56
C ILE A 56 8.87 2.22 4.38
N THR A 57 8.10 1.17 4.06
CA THR A 57 8.63 -0.16 3.72
C THR A 57 8.04 -0.61 2.39
N PRO A 58 8.87 -0.86 1.36
CA PRO A 58 8.38 -1.31 0.06
C PRO A 58 7.82 -2.73 0.13
N THR A 59 6.85 -3.05 -0.74
CA THR A 59 6.30 -4.40 -0.88
C THR A 59 7.33 -5.42 -1.37
N TYR A 60 8.38 -4.95 -2.04
CA TYR A 60 9.59 -5.73 -2.38
C TYR A 60 10.78 -4.78 -2.55
N SER A 61 11.99 -5.27 -2.34
CA SER A 61 13.21 -4.44 -2.22
C SER A 61 13.59 -3.62 -3.45
N GLY A 62 13.09 -3.98 -4.63
CA GLY A 62 13.38 -3.30 -5.91
C GLY A 62 12.20 -2.51 -6.49
N CYS A 63 11.23 -2.09 -5.66
CA CYS A 63 10.03 -1.40 -6.13
C CYS A 63 10.37 -0.03 -6.76
N PRO A 64 10.11 0.18 -8.07
CA PRO A 64 10.40 1.45 -8.74
C PRO A 64 9.47 2.59 -8.27
N ALA A 65 8.32 2.26 -7.68
CA ALA A 65 7.38 3.25 -7.15
C ALA A 65 7.92 4.03 -5.94
N MET A 66 8.98 3.52 -5.27
CA MET A 66 9.46 4.13 -4.02
C MET A 66 9.95 5.57 -4.18
N ASP A 67 10.58 5.90 -5.30
CA ASP A 67 11.03 7.27 -5.55
C ASP A 67 9.84 8.22 -5.79
N ALA A 68 8.81 7.75 -6.51
CA ALA A 68 7.57 8.51 -6.71
C ALA A 68 6.81 8.70 -5.40
N ILE A 69 6.70 7.66 -4.57
CA ILE A 69 6.08 7.74 -3.24
C ILE A 69 6.82 8.74 -2.35
N ARG A 70 8.15 8.69 -2.32
CA ARG A 70 8.97 9.66 -1.59
C ARG A 70 8.70 11.09 -2.04
N ALA A 71 8.74 11.34 -3.36
CA ALA A 71 8.49 12.66 -3.93
C ALA A 71 7.08 13.18 -3.59
N HIS A 72 6.07 12.31 -3.60
CA HIS A 72 4.70 12.66 -3.20
C HIS A 72 4.61 13.01 -1.72
N ILE A 73 5.24 12.25 -0.83
CA ILE A 73 5.29 12.55 0.62
C ILE A 73 5.94 13.93 0.85
N GLU A 74 7.09 14.19 0.22
CA GLU A 74 7.79 15.47 0.33
C GLU A 74 6.95 16.64 -0.22
N HIS A 75 6.22 16.40 -1.32
CA HIS A 75 5.32 17.40 -1.90
C HIS A 75 4.15 17.71 -0.94
N VAL A 76 3.49 16.69 -0.41
CA VAL A 76 2.38 16.86 0.54
C VAL A 76 2.86 17.59 1.79
N ALA A 77 3.97 17.17 2.39
CA ALA A 77 4.53 17.82 3.58
C ALA A 77 4.83 19.31 3.33
N ARG A 78 5.45 19.62 2.19
CA ARG A 78 5.77 21.02 1.80
C ARG A 78 4.51 21.87 1.63
N ARG A 79 3.44 21.33 1.06
CA ARG A 79 2.16 22.03 0.96
C ARG A 79 1.53 22.34 2.31
N HIS A 80 1.79 21.52 3.32
CA HIS A 80 1.37 21.73 4.71
C HIS A 80 2.38 22.59 5.52
N GLY A 81 3.47 23.04 4.88
CA GLY A 81 4.49 23.90 5.50
C GLY A 81 5.48 23.15 6.37
N TYR A 82 5.75 21.87 6.05
CA TYR A 82 6.73 21.03 6.74
C TYR A 82 7.85 20.59 5.80
N ALA A 83 9.08 20.48 6.34
CA ALA A 83 10.17 19.80 5.66
C ALA A 83 10.11 18.30 5.99
N ALA A 84 10.06 17.45 4.95
CA ALA A 84 9.99 16.00 5.15
C ALA A 84 11.35 15.34 5.03
N THR A 85 11.58 14.34 5.90
CA THR A 85 12.64 13.34 5.77
C THR A 85 11.97 11.98 5.59
N VAL A 86 12.18 11.32 4.44
CA VAL A 86 11.59 10.02 4.15
C VAL A 86 12.66 8.93 4.24
N GLN A 87 12.46 7.98 5.13
CA GLN A 87 13.37 6.85 5.34
C GLN A 87 12.73 5.56 4.83
N THR A 88 13.52 4.73 4.14
CA THR A 88 13.10 3.40 3.71
C THR A 88 13.68 2.36 4.66
N ARG A 89 12.81 1.49 5.20
CA ARG A 89 13.22 0.36 6.04
C ARG A 89 12.88 -0.95 5.32
N LEU A 90 13.88 -1.83 5.24
CA LEU A 90 13.74 -3.15 4.62
C LEU A 90 13.61 -4.29 5.64
N SER A 91 13.84 -4.00 6.94
CA SER A 91 13.73 -4.98 8.03
C SER A 91 12.87 -4.41 9.17
N PRO A 92 11.80 -5.10 9.62
CA PRO A 92 11.28 -6.32 9.02
C PRO A 92 10.82 -6.10 7.57
N ALA A 93 10.90 -7.15 6.75
CA ALA A 93 10.40 -7.10 5.38
C ALA A 93 8.87 -6.90 5.39
N TRP A 94 8.36 -6.27 4.34
CA TRP A 94 6.92 -6.11 4.17
C TRP A 94 6.23 -7.48 4.08
N THR A 95 5.03 -7.57 4.65
CA THR A 95 4.18 -8.76 4.58
C THR A 95 2.76 -8.37 4.17
N THR A 96 2.06 -9.30 3.55
CA THR A 96 0.64 -9.14 3.17
C THR A 96 -0.30 -8.95 4.36
N ASP A 97 0.15 -9.24 5.58
CA ASP A 97 -0.62 -9.01 6.81
C ASP A 97 -0.76 -7.51 7.13
N TRP A 98 0.11 -6.67 6.54
CA TRP A 98 0.05 -5.21 6.69
C TRP A 98 -0.96 -4.54 5.76
N LEU A 99 -1.47 -5.28 4.77
CA LEU A 99 -2.52 -4.80 3.88
C LEU A 99 -3.83 -4.66 4.67
N SER A 100 -4.42 -3.46 4.66
CA SER A 100 -5.68 -3.19 5.36
C SER A 100 -6.85 -3.97 4.76
N ALA A 101 -7.92 -4.15 5.55
CA ALA A 101 -9.16 -4.75 5.04
C ALA A 101 -9.76 -3.89 3.90
N ALA A 102 -9.77 -2.57 4.09
CA ALA A 102 -10.23 -1.62 3.05
C ALA A 102 -9.38 -1.71 1.78
N GLY A 103 -8.06 -1.86 1.91
CA GLY A 103 -7.17 -2.07 0.76
C GLY A 103 -7.46 -3.35 0.00
N ARG A 104 -7.77 -4.45 0.71
CA ARG A 104 -8.19 -5.72 0.07
C ARG A 104 -9.50 -5.57 -0.70
N ASP A 105 -10.46 -4.84 -0.15
CA ASP A 105 -11.74 -4.60 -0.80
C ASP A 105 -11.58 -3.72 -2.04
N LYS A 106 -10.82 -2.62 -1.95
CA LYS A 106 -10.48 -1.75 -3.08
C LYS A 106 -9.78 -2.51 -4.22
N LEU A 107 -8.82 -3.39 -3.89
CA LEU A 107 -8.17 -4.24 -4.90
C LEU A 107 -9.19 -5.12 -5.61
N ARG A 108 -10.09 -5.79 -4.85
CA ARG A 108 -11.11 -6.68 -5.41
C ARG A 108 -12.09 -5.93 -6.31
N GLU A 109 -12.57 -4.77 -5.88
CA GLU A 109 -13.47 -3.92 -6.66
C GLU A 109 -12.82 -3.42 -7.96
N PHE A 110 -11.51 -3.21 -7.94
CA PHE A 110 -10.74 -2.82 -9.12
C PHE A 110 -10.41 -4.00 -10.05
N GLY A 111 -10.77 -5.23 -9.68
CA GLY A 111 -10.49 -6.41 -10.49
C GLY A 111 -9.12 -7.04 -10.25
N ILE A 112 -8.44 -6.68 -9.16
CA ILE A 112 -7.19 -7.29 -8.71
C ILE A 112 -7.52 -8.27 -7.57
N ALA A 113 -7.15 -9.54 -7.71
CA ALA A 113 -7.31 -10.49 -6.63
C ALA A 113 -6.38 -10.11 -5.46
N PRO A 114 -6.91 -9.81 -4.27
CA PRO A 114 -6.07 -9.52 -3.12
C PRO A 114 -5.32 -10.78 -2.66
N PRO A 115 -4.17 -10.63 -1.98
CA PRO A 115 -3.44 -11.77 -1.44
C PRO A 115 -4.31 -12.52 -0.43
N GLY A 116 -4.28 -13.85 -0.48
CA GLY A 116 -4.91 -14.68 0.54
C GLY A 116 -4.34 -14.36 1.92
N GLN A 117 -5.16 -14.44 2.96
CA GLN A 117 -4.65 -14.40 4.34
C GLN A 117 -3.68 -15.57 4.51
N ARG A 118 -2.53 -15.33 5.14
CA ARG A 118 -1.72 -16.44 5.63
C ARG A 118 -2.61 -17.24 6.58
N SER A 119 -2.90 -18.51 6.24
CA SER A 119 -3.38 -19.42 7.26
C SER A 119 -2.35 -19.39 8.39
N GLU A 120 -2.76 -19.04 9.59
CA GLU A 120 -1.93 -19.22 10.78
C GLU A 120 -1.39 -20.64 10.69
N ALA A 121 -0.06 -20.74 10.58
CA ALA A 121 0.61 -22.02 10.50
C ALA A 121 0.41 -22.72 11.85
N VAL A 122 -0.67 -23.50 11.95
CA VAL A 122 -0.77 -24.48 13.01
C VAL A 122 0.42 -25.42 12.80
N PRO A 123 1.28 -25.63 13.81
CA PRO A 123 2.40 -26.56 13.71
C PRO A 123 1.86 -27.96 13.41
N ARG A 124 1.80 -28.33 12.15
CA ARG A 124 1.50 -29.69 11.73
C ARG A 124 2.79 -30.32 11.20
N PRO A 125 2.98 -31.64 11.39
CA PRO A 125 4.12 -32.36 10.83
C PRO A 125 4.19 -32.08 9.32
N VAL A 126 5.39 -31.79 8.83
CA VAL A 126 5.68 -31.34 7.46
C VAL A 126 5.36 -32.46 6.46
N GLY A 127 4.08 -32.57 6.09
CA GLY A 127 3.73 -33.16 4.83
C GLY A 127 3.86 -32.07 3.78
N LEU A 128 4.75 -32.23 2.80
CA LEU A 128 4.85 -31.36 1.63
C LEU A 128 3.51 -31.43 0.88
N SER A 129 2.54 -30.63 1.32
CA SER A 129 1.30 -30.46 0.57
C SER A 129 1.58 -29.48 -0.57
N LEU A 130 1.78 -30.02 -1.78
CA LEU A 130 1.79 -29.27 -3.03
C LEU A 130 0.37 -28.75 -3.36
N MET A 131 -0.37 -28.26 -2.37
CA MET A 131 -1.66 -27.63 -2.63
C MET A 131 -1.42 -26.32 -3.36
N ALA A 132 -1.74 -26.30 -4.65
CA ALA A 132 -1.77 -25.09 -5.44
C ALA A 132 -2.60 -24.02 -4.71
N ARG A 133 -2.01 -22.85 -4.48
CA ARG A 133 -2.67 -21.74 -3.81
C ARG A 133 -3.93 -21.37 -4.59
N ARG A 134 -5.08 -21.45 -3.93
CA ARG A 134 -6.37 -21.08 -4.54
C ARG A 134 -6.52 -19.56 -4.49
N VAL A 135 -6.75 -18.96 -5.65
CA VAL A 135 -6.98 -17.53 -5.80
C VAL A 135 -8.36 -17.35 -6.41
N THR A 136 -9.20 -16.56 -5.73
CA THR A 136 -10.56 -16.30 -6.19
C THR A 136 -10.54 -15.23 -7.29
N CYS A 137 -11.24 -15.50 -8.39
CA CYS A 137 -11.44 -14.52 -9.44
C CYS A 137 -12.21 -13.31 -8.91
N PRO A 138 -11.69 -12.08 -9.02
CA PRO A 138 -12.38 -10.89 -8.53
C PRO A 138 -13.63 -10.55 -9.36
N LEU A 139 -13.73 -11.07 -10.60
CA LEU A 139 -14.81 -10.74 -11.52
C LEU A 139 -16.05 -11.64 -11.38
N CYS A 140 -15.86 -12.94 -11.09
CA CYS A 140 -16.97 -13.89 -11.02
C CYS A 140 -17.01 -14.74 -9.74
N GLY A 141 -16.03 -14.59 -8.84
CA GLY A 141 -15.97 -15.31 -7.59
C GLY A 141 -15.51 -16.78 -7.69
N SER A 142 -15.22 -17.30 -8.88
CA SER A 142 -14.76 -18.67 -9.07
C SER A 142 -13.36 -18.88 -8.46
N VAL A 143 -13.15 -20.03 -7.84
CA VAL A 143 -11.84 -20.46 -7.36
C VAL A 143 -11.04 -21.28 -8.39
N ASP A 144 -11.69 -21.60 -9.51
CA ASP A 144 -11.05 -22.31 -10.63
C ASP A 144 -10.28 -21.31 -11.49
N THR A 145 -9.05 -21.04 -11.07
CA THR A 145 -8.14 -20.08 -11.70
C THR A 145 -6.75 -20.68 -11.85
N GLN A 146 -6.04 -20.25 -12.89
CA GLN A 146 -4.66 -20.68 -13.14
C GLN A 146 -3.73 -19.47 -13.26
N GLU A 147 -2.49 -19.63 -12.81
CA GLU A 147 -1.43 -18.63 -13.03
C GLU A 147 -0.93 -18.76 -14.48
N ILE A 148 -0.93 -17.63 -15.19
CA ILE A 148 -0.37 -17.54 -16.55
C ILE A 148 1.09 -17.10 -16.47
N SER A 149 1.36 -16.12 -15.58
CA SER A 149 2.68 -15.56 -15.38
C SER A 149 2.88 -15.14 -13.93
N ARG A 150 4.06 -15.42 -13.38
CA ARG A 150 4.48 -14.94 -12.05
C ARG A 150 4.68 -13.42 -11.99
N PHE A 151 4.71 -12.75 -13.13
CA PHE A 151 4.83 -11.31 -13.26
C PHE A 151 3.64 -10.79 -14.07
N GLY A 152 2.89 -9.86 -13.47
CA GLY A 152 1.81 -9.12 -14.11
C GLY A 152 2.31 -7.78 -14.68
N SER A 153 1.46 -6.76 -14.62
CA SER A 153 1.81 -5.39 -15.04
C SER A 153 2.93 -4.78 -14.18
N THR A 154 3.11 -5.25 -12.94
CA THR A 154 4.18 -4.86 -12.03
C THR A 154 4.75 -6.09 -11.32
N ALA A 155 5.94 -5.95 -10.69
CA ALA A 155 6.61 -7.07 -10.04
C ALA A 155 5.86 -7.60 -8.80
N CYS A 156 5.03 -6.77 -8.15
CA CYS A 156 4.18 -7.17 -7.02
C CYS A 156 2.90 -7.92 -7.44
N LYS A 157 2.63 -8.02 -8.74
CA LYS A 157 1.45 -8.69 -9.29
C LYS A 157 1.84 -9.93 -10.10
N ALA A 158 0.94 -10.91 -10.13
CA ALA A 158 0.98 -12.07 -11.04
C ALA A 158 -0.22 -11.99 -11.98
N LEU A 159 -0.07 -12.50 -13.20
CA LEU A 159 -1.16 -12.60 -14.15
C LEU A 159 -1.82 -13.97 -14.02
N ARG A 160 -3.15 -13.97 -13.89
CA ARG A 160 -3.98 -15.18 -13.80
C ARG A 160 -5.08 -15.18 -14.85
N ARG A 161 -5.68 -16.34 -15.06
CA ARG A 161 -6.88 -16.53 -15.87
C ARG A 161 -7.91 -17.31 -15.08
N CYS A 162 -9.15 -16.86 -15.13
CA CYS A 162 -10.28 -17.63 -14.63
C CYS A 162 -10.72 -18.68 -15.67
N ASN A 163 -10.86 -19.94 -15.24
CA ASN A 163 -11.34 -21.01 -16.13
C ASN A 163 -12.86 -20.96 -16.32
N SER A 164 -13.59 -20.32 -15.39
CA SER A 164 -15.05 -20.18 -15.46
C SER A 164 -15.50 -19.04 -16.37
N CYS A 165 -15.08 -17.78 -16.09
CA CYS A 165 -15.47 -16.64 -16.95
C CYS A 165 -14.50 -16.36 -18.10
N ARG A 166 -13.37 -17.03 -18.15
CA ARG A 166 -12.31 -16.92 -19.18
C ARG A 166 -11.50 -15.62 -19.13
N GLU A 167 -11.83 -14.68 -18.26
CA GLU A 167 -11.16 -13.38 -18.16
C GLU A 167 -9.80 -13.50 -17.47
N PRO A 168 -8.77 -12.79 -17.99
CA PRO A 168 -7.52 -12.58 -17.28
C PRO A 168 -7.71 -11.55 -16.17
N PHE A 169 -6.91 -11.65 -15.09
CA PHE A 169 -6.89 -10.68 -14.00
C PHE A 169 -5.54 -10.68 -13.30
N ASP A 170 -5.20 -9.56 -12.68
CA ASP A 170 -4.02 -9.45 -11.83
C ASP A 170 -4.29 -10.03 -10.43
N GLU A 171 -3.31 -10.72 -9.86
CA GLU A 171 -3.27 -11.12 -8.46
C GLU A 171 -2.18 -10.30 -7.76
N PHE A 172 -2.50 -9.62 -6.66
CA PHE A 172 -1.49 -9.06 -5.77
C PHE A 172 -0.82 -10.20 -5.00
N LYS A 173 0.49 -10.37 -5.20
CA LYS A 173 1.21 -11.55 -4.66
C LYS A 173 1.30 -11.53 -3.14
N ALA A 174 1.12 -12.71 -2.51
CA ALA A 174 1.47 -12.89 -1.11
C ALA A 174 2.99 -12.99 -0.95
N ILE A 175 3.55 -12.23 -0.04
CA ILE A 175 4.97 -12.21 0.33
C ILE A 175 5.09 -12.46 1.82
#